data_a8091e9795195b6cd7d8d2031da406c7
#
_entry.id   a8091e9795195b6cd7d8d2031da406c7
#
_cell.length_a   1.000
_cell.length_b   1.000
_cell.length_c   1.000
_cell.angle_alpha   90.00
_cell.angle_beta   90.00
_cell.angle_gamma   90.00
#
_symmetry.space_group_name_H-M   'P 1'
#
loop_
_entity.id
_entity.type
_entity.pdbx_description
1 polymer ?
#
loop_
_entity_poly.entity_id
_entity_poly.type
_entity_poly.pdbx_seq_one_letter_code
_entity_poly.pdbx_strand_id
1 'polypeptide(L)'
;MSSRSRVFSLVTLAAVVASGVVVVGVLATRGHIPGAAKPRAGHPPLSLALGDRADREARDLNRAQRLYATKKYDEAAAIFNRYSSLEAQVGTALAAWPSGSIQRLETLQAANPRSALVALHLGLAYYWDRREDDALAAWRRAAQQQPDTPYAVRAGDFLHPQYAPGLPRFVPSFQPPLRIRVLPGPQQVAALRADAAHGDAHAKILYGTALQQLGRPLSAERQFEGAARLAPNDPDARVAAAVGRFDKASPAVAFGKLGPLTRVFPNAQTVRFHLGLLLLWSAQVKEARKQLEQARREDPDSLLGKQATQYLAALGRIGTG
;
A
#
# COMPACT_ATOMS: atom_id res chain seq x y z
N MET A 1 32.27 0.23 -5.77
CA MET A 1 30.94 -0.41 -5.61
C MET A 1 30.01 0.66 -5.07
N SER A 2 29.13 1.20 -5.89
CA SER A 2 28.40 2.45 -5.62
C SER A 2 27.18 2.26 -4.74
N SER A 3 26.93 3.26 -3.90
CA SER A 3 25.86 3.37 -2.88
C SER A 3 24.40 3.29 -3.40
N ARG A 4 24.19 3.15 -4.70
CA ARG A 4 22.86 3.17 -5.35
C ARG A 4 22.08 1.85 -5.26
N SER A 5 22.77 0.74 -4.99
CA SER A 5 22.13 -0.59 -4.83
C SER A 5 21.40 -0.76 -3.49
N ARG A 6 21.68 0.08 -2.49
CA ARG A 6 21.10 -0.03 -1.14
C ARG A 6 19.72 0.66 -0.99
N VAL A 7 19.33 1.50 -1.94
CA VAL A 7 18.09 2.27 -1.85
C VAL A 7 16.84 1.41 -2.09
N PHE A 8 16.93 0.37 -2.94
CA PHE A 8 15.77 -0.48 -3.25
C PHE A 8 15.39 -1.45 -2.12
N SER A 9 16.33 -1.86 -1.27
CA SER A 9 16.05 -2.78 -0.15
C SER A 9 15.53 -2.07 1.11
N LEU A 10 15.80 -0.78 1.28
CA LEU A 10 15.41 0.00 2.47
C LEU A 10 14.00 0.57 2.40
N VAL A 11 13.45 0.82 1.21
CA VAL A 11 12.11 1.39 1.04
C VAL A 11 11.00 0.41 1.46
N THR A 12 11.26 -0.91 1.35
CA THR A 12 10.26 -1.94 1.70
C THR A 12 10.09 -2.13 3.21
N LEU A 13 11.13 -1.87 4.01
CA LEU A 13 11.09 -2.05 5.47
C LEU A 13 10.61 -0.78 6.20
N ALA A 14 10.91 0.40 5.68
CA ALA A 14 10.51 1.68 6.30
C ALA A 14 9.00 1.94 6.28
N ALA A 15 8.28 1.37 5.30
CA ALA A 15 6.83 1.52 5.21
C ALA A 15 6.05 0.78 6.31
N VAL A 16 6.64 -0.27 6.90
CA VAL A 16 6.00 -1.05 7.98
C VAL A 16 6.12 -0.36 9.34
N VAL A 17 7.18 0.42 9.56
CA VAL A 17 7.46 1.03 10.88
C VAL A 17 6.87 2.42 11.02
N ALA A 18 6.79 3.21 9.95
CA ALA A 18 6.33 4.61 10.03
C ALA A 18 4.80 4.76 10.08
N SER A 19 4.02 3.72 9.73
CA SER A 19 2.55 3.79 9.70
C SER A 19 1.86 3.29 10.98
N GLY A 20 2.59 2.70 11.91
CA GLY A 20 2.02 2.04 13.10
C GLY A 20 1.53 2.95 14.22
N VAL A 21 1.89 4.24 14.22
CA VAL A 21 1.66 5.11 15.39
C VAL A 21 0.34 5.88 15.36
N VAL A 22 -0.35 5.96 14.22
CA VAL A 22 -1.55 6.84 14.10
C VAL A 22 -2.89 6.12 14.32
N VAL A 23 -2.94 4.78 14.32
CA VAL A 23 -4.20 4.02 14.24
C VAL A 23 -4.75 3.54 15.60
N VAL A 24 -3.95 3.48 16.66
CA VAL A 24 -4.39 2.85 17.93
C VAL A 24 -5.35 3.73 18.78
N GLY A 25 -5.53 5.00 18.43
CA GLY A 25 -6.33 5.95 19.23
C GLY A 25 -7.84 6.03 18.93
N VAL A 26 -8.36 5.29 17.91
CA VAL A 26 -9.64 5.64 17.26
C VAL A 26 -10.88 4.90 17.82
N LEU A 27 -10.73 3.81 18.56
CA LEU A 27 -11.88 2.93 18.86
C LEU A 27 -12.44 3.00 20.31
N ALA A 28 -11.98 3.92 21.15
CA ALA A 28 -12.26 3.86 22.60
C ALA A 28 -13.34 4.81 23.14
N THR A 29 -14.10 5.57 22.34
CA THR A 29 -15.17 6.42 22.90
C THR A 29 -16.41 6.45 22.03
N ARG A 30 -17.35 5.55 22.27
CA ARG A 30 -18.77 5.76 21.93
C ARG A 30 -19.43 6.45 23.12
N GLY A 31 -19.65 7.75 22.99
CA GLY A 31 -20.47 8.53 23.88
C GLY A 31 -20.89 9.81 23.16
N HIS A 32 -22.12 9.88 22.71
CA HIS A 32 -22.67 10.99 21.94
C HIS A 32 -23.21 12.06 22.88
N ILE A 33 -22.73 13.31 22.76
CA ILE A 33 -23.38 14.52 23.29
C ILE A 33 -23.37 15.56 22.16
N PRO A 34 -24.54 16.14 21.77
CA PRO A 34 -24.62 17.10 20.68
C PRO A 34 -24.19 18.48 21.15
N GLY A 35 -22.98 18.85 20.91
CA GLY A 35 -22.46 20.20 20.83
C GLY A 35 -21.45 20.19 19.72
N ALA A 36 -21.37 21.24 18.89
CA ALA A 36 -20.42 21.30 17.79
C ALA A 36 -19.01 21.00 18.30
N ALA A 37 -18.59 19.75 18.19
CA ALA A 37 -17.29 19.28 18.68
C ALA A 37 -16.21 20.01 17.89
N LYS A 38 -15.24 20.64 18.60
CA LYS A 38 -14.11 21.30 17.93
C LYS A 38 -13.36 20.30 17.04
N PRO A 39 -12.90 20.71 15.85
CA PRO A 39 -12.06 19.88 14.99
C PRO A 39 -10.89 19.27 15.76
N ARG A 40 -10.40 18.10 15.29
CA ARG A 40 -9.19 17.49 15.84
C ARG A 40 -8.00 18.43 15.64
N ALA A 41 -7.04 18.38 16.55
CA ALA A 41 -5.84 19.22 16.46
C ALA A 41 -5.02 18.87 15.21
N GLY A 42 -4.38 19.87 14.62
CA GLY A 42 -3.57 19.72 13.41
C GLY A 42 -4.38 19.66 12.12
N HIS A 43 -3.70 19.35 11.03
CA HIS A 43 -4.29 19.21 9.68
C HIS A 43 -4.51 17.74 9.35
N PRO A 44 -5.56 17.42 8.54
CA PRO A 44 -5.71 16.08 7.97
C PRO A 44 -4.46 15.67 7.19
N PRO A 45 -4.03 14.40 7.23
CA PRO A 45 -2.85 13.97 6.48
C PRO A 45 -3.10 14.05 4.96
N LEU A 46 -2.08 14.49 4.21
CA LEU A 46 -2.08 14.54 2.76
C LEU A 46 -1.25 13.37 2.22
N SER A 47 -1.79 12.62 1.27
CA SER A 47 -1.12 11.53 0.58
C SER A 47 -1.38 11.62 -0.92
N LEU A 48 -0.39 12.06 -1.68
CA LEU A 48 -0.43 12.11 -3.14
C LEU A 48 0.37 10.92 -3.69
N ALA A 49 -0.28 10.08 -4.47
CA ALA A 49 0.36 8.96 -5.16
C ALA A 49 0.65 9.37 -6.61
N LEU A 50 1.79 9.99 -6.82
CA LEU A 50 2.19 10.51 -8.12
C LEU A 50 2.79 9.43 -9.04
N GLY A 51 2.89 8.20 -8.54
CA GLY A 51 3.35 7.04 -9.30
C GLY A 51 4.81 7.18 -9.73
N ASP A 52 5.04 6.86 -11.01
CA ASP A 52 6.33 6.93 -11.67
C ASP A 52 6.52 8.24 -12.49
N ARG A 53 5.61 9.21 -12.31
CA ARG A 53 5.70 10.52 -12.96
C ARG A 53 7.00 11.24 -12.55
N ALA A 54 7.78 11.65 -13.57
CA ALA A 54 9.04 12.38 -13.40
C ALA A 54 9.01 13.80 -13.99
N ASP A 55 7.84 14.30 -14.38
CA ASP A 55 7.65 15.64 -14.89
C ASP A 55 7.86 16.72 -13.80
N ARG A 56 7.88 17.98 -14.22
CA ARG A 56 8.11 19.13 -13.31
C ARG A 56 7.03 19.21 -12.24
N GLU A 57 5.76 19.05 -12.65
CA GLU A 57 4.63 19.10 -11.72
C GLU A 57 4.74 18.03 -10.64
N ALA A 58 4.99 16.78 -11.01
CA ALA A 58 5.14 15.68 -10.05
C ALA A 58 6.28 15.93 -9.05
N ARG A 59 7.41 16.50 -9.50
CA ARG A 59 8.51 16.89 -8.60
C ARG A 59 8.10 17.99 -7.63
N ASP A 60 7.39 19.00 -8.11
CA ASP A 60 6.91 20.13 -7.31
C ASP A 60 5.85 19.66 -6.30
N LEU A 61 4.88 18.84 -6.72
CA LEU A 61 3.87 18.26 -5.83
C LEU A 61 4.49 17.35 -4.76
N ASN A 62 5.50 16.56 -5.09
CA ASN A 62 6.27 15.78 -4.10
C ASN A 62 6.97 16.70 -3.08
N ARG A 63 7.53 17.83 -3.53
CA ARG A 63 8.12 18.84 -2.64
C ARG A 63 7.05 19.45 -1.74
N ALA A 64 5.92 19.85 -2.29
CA ALA A 64 4.80 20.43 -1.54
C ALA A 64 4.26 19.45 -0.49
N GLN A 65 4.13 18.16 -0.83
CA GLN A 65 3.72 17.13 0.13
C GLN A 65 4.72 16.98 1.30
N ARG A 66 6.02 17.07 1.04
CA ARG A 66 7.03 17.06 2.14
C ARG A 66 6.94 18.30 3.02
N LEU A 67 6.71 19.49 2.43
CA LEU A 67 6.47 20.73 3.19
C LEU A 67 5.22 20.59 4.06
N TYR A 68 4.14 20.06 3.49
CA TYR A 68 2.91 19.80 4.22
C TYR A 68 3.14 18.85 5.41
N ALA A 69 3.88 17.76 5.20
CA ALA A 69 4.21 16.79 6.24
C ALA A 69 5.07 17.39 7.37
N THR A 70 5.86 18.42 7.06
CA THR A 70 6.65 19.18 8.06
C THR A 70 5.91 20.41 8.59
N LYS A 71 4.58 20.50 8.38
CA LYS A 71 3.68 21.57 8.85
C LYS A 71 3.95 22.96 8.26
N LYS A 72 4.65 23.02 7.13
CA LYS A 72 4.89 24.27 6.37
C LYS A 72 3.77 24.46 5.34
N TYR A 73 2.56 24.67 5.87
CA TYR A 73 1.33 24.66 5.06
C TYR A 73 1.28 25.78 4.03
N ASP A 74 1.70 26.99 4.36
CA ASP A 74 1.71 28.13 3.44
C ASP A 74 2.71 27.91 2.28
N GLU A 75 3.91 27.39 2.60
CA GLU A 75 4.90 27.05 1.58
C GLU A 75 4.38 25.93 0.66
N ALA A 76 3.69 24.94 1.21
CA ALA A 76 3.06 23.86 0.44
C ALA A 76 1.94 24.42 -0.46
N ALA A 77 1.04 25.25 0.09
CA ALA A 77 -0.04 25.91 -0.65
C ALA A 77 0.48 26.74 -1.84
N ALA A 78 1.56 27.50 -1.62
CA ALA A 78 2.19 28.30 -2.67
C ALA A 78 2.67 27.46 -3.86
N ILE A 79 3.05 26.20 -3.63
CA ILE A 79 3.42 25.27 -4.70
C ILE A 79 2.17 24.66 -5.33
N PHE A 80 1.23 24.15 -4.54
CA PHE A 80 0.00 23.54 -5.05
C PHE A 80 -0.78 24.50 -5.94
N ASN A 81 -0.89 25.77 -5.58
CA ASN A 81 -1.61 26.80 -6.33
C ASN A 81 -1.03 27.10 -7.71
N ARG A 82 0.14 26.58 -8.06
CA ARG A 82 0.74 26.74 -9.41
C ARG A 82 0.14 25.78 -10.43
N TYR A 83 -0.59 24.77 -9.98
CA TYR A 83 -1.05 23.66 -10.82
C TYR A 83 -2.56 23.49 -10.71
N SER A 84 -3.17 23.01 -11.81
CA SER A 84 -4.60 22.75 -11.89
C SER A 84 -4.97 21.28 -11.81
N SER A 85 -3.99 20.38 -11.62
CA SER A 85 -4.26 18.96 -11.46
C SER A 85 -5.09 18.69 -10.20
N LEU A 86 -5.81 17.58 -10.20
CA LEU A 86 -6.67 17.21 -9.07
C LEU A 86 -5.86 17.00 -7.78
N GLU A 87 -4.65 16.47 -7.89
CA GLU A 87 -3.69 16.34 -6.79
C GLU A 87 -3.32 17.69 -6.18
N ALA A 88 -3.05 18.68 -7.03
CA ALA A 88 -2.74 20.04 -6.59
C ALA A 88 -3.94 20.70 -5.91
N GLN A 89 -5.14 20.57 -6.48
CA GLN A 89 -6.38 21.12 -5.91
C GLN A 89 -6.72 20.51 -4.54
N VAL A 90 -6.54 19.20 -4.38
CA VAL A 90 -6.70 18.54 -3.08
C VAL A 90 -5.64 19.03 -2.09
N GLY A 91 -4.38 19.18 -2.54
CA GLY A 91 -3.30 19.73 -1.72
C GLY A 91 -3.61 21.14 -1.23
N THR A 92 -4.07 22.04 -2.14
CA THR A 92 -4.51 23.39 -1.81
C THR A 92 -5.65 23.39 -0.79
N ALA A 93 -6.67 22.56 -1.00
CA ALA A 93 -7.81 22.49 -0.10
C ALA A 93 -7.39 22.10 1.32
N LEU A 94 -6.51 21.11 1.47
CA LEU A 94 -6.05 20.65 2.78
C LEU A 94 -5.05 21.62 3.42
N ALA A 95 -4.21 22.30 2.65
CA ALA A 95 -3.27 23.28 3.19
C ALA A 95 -3.99 24.49 3.83
N ALA A 96 -5.21 24.80 3.36
CA ALA A 96 -6.05 25.85 3.92
C ALA A 96 -6.86 25.40 5.18
N TRP A 97 -6.65 24.20 5.68
CA TRP A 97 -7.42 23.66 6.82
C TRP A 97 -7.38 24.59 8.04
N PRO A 98 -8.52 24.79 8.74
CA PRO A 98 -9.87 24.25 8.47
C PRO A 98 -10.71 25.12 7.51
N SER A 99 -10.22 26.28 7.08
CA SER A 99 -10.97 27.35 6.41
C SER A 99 -11.49 26.95 5.03
N GLY A 100 -12.76 26.52 4.97
CA GLY A 100 -13.44 26.17 3.71
C GLY A 100 -12.91 24.90 3.03
N SER A 101 -12.04 24.14 3.69
CA SER A 101 -11.41 22.93 3.13
C SER A 101 -12.42 21.86 2.77
N ILE A 102 -13.39 21.56 3.67
CA ILE A 102 -14.43 20.57 3.41
C ILE A 102 -15.26 20.98 2.21
N GLN A 103 -15.75 22.21 2.17
CA GLN A 103 -16.55 22.72 1.05
C GLN A 103 -15.82 22.62 -0.30
N ARG A 104 -14.52 22.94 -0.32
CA ARG A 104 -13.70 22.80 -1.53
C ARG A 104 -13.58 21.35 -1.97
N LEU A 105 -13.35 20.42 -1.02
CA LEU A 105 -13.27 18.98 -1.30
C LEU A 105 -14.63 18.41 -1.73
N GLU A 106 -15.73 18.87 -1.16
CA GLU A 106 -17.09 18.51 -1.60
C GLU A 106 -17.35 18.96 -3.04
N THR A 107 -16.95 20.19 -3.40
CA THR A 107 -17.02 20.70 -4.77
C THR A 107 -16.16 19.88 -5.73
N LEU A 108 -14.94 19.52 -5.33
CA LEU A 108 -14.08 18.63 -6.12
C LEU A 108 -14.68 17.25 -6.28
N GLN A 109 -15.32 16.71 -5.23
CA GLN A 109 -15.99 15.42 -5.29
C GLN A 109 -17.21 15.45 -6.21
N ALA A 110 -17.98 16.51 -6.21
CA ALA A 110 -19.12 16.69 -7.11
C ALA A 110 -18.68 16.76 -8.59
N ALA A 111 -17.59 17.48 -8.85
CA ALA A 111 -16.98 17.57 -10.19
C ALA A 111 -16.28 16.27 -10.62
N ASN A 112 -15.80 15.46 -9.66
CA ASN A 112 -15.04 14.23 -9.91
C ASN A 112 -15.63 13.05 -9.09
N PRO A 113 -16.85 12.60 -9.37
CA PRO A 113 -17.60 11.69 -8.49
C PRO A 113 -16.93 10.32 -8.32
N ARG A 114 -16.10 9.90 -9.27
CA ARG A 114 -15.36 8.62 -9.21
C ARG A 114 -13.95 8.74 -8.64
N SER A 115 -13.49 9.93 -8.26
CA SER A 115 -12.10 10.09 -7.80
C SER A 115 -11.88 9.51 -6.39
N ALA A 116 -11.13 8.44 -6.31
CA ALA A 116 -10.69 7.88 -5.01
C ALA A 116 -9.75 8.83 -4.26
N LEU A 117 -8.95 9.63 -4.97
CA LEU A 117 -8.11 10.68 -4.38
C LEU A 117 -8.94 11.67 -3.59
N VAL A 118 -9.98 12.26 -4.23
CA VAL A 118 -10.83 13.25 -3.57
C VAL A 118 -11.62 12.62 -2.44
N ALA A 119 -12.25 11.46 -2.67
CA ALA A 119 -13.05 10.77 -1.67
C ALA A 119 -12.24 10.39 -0.42
N LEU A 120 -10.98 9.92 -0.60
CA LEU A 120 -10.07 9.64 0.51
C LEU A 120 -9.83 10.88 1.37
N HIS A 121 -9.46 12.00 0.73
CA HIS A 121 -9.10 13.23 1.46
C HIS A 121 -10.32 13.95 2.03
N LEU A 122 -11.47 13.87 1.38
CA LEU A 122 -12.74 14.33 1.95
C LEU A 122 -13.09 13.55 3.22
N GLY A 123 -12.93 12.22 3.20
CA GLY A 123 -13.10 11.39 4.39
C GLY A 123 -12.14 11.76 5.52
N LEU A 124 -10.88 12.07 5.20
CA LEU A 124 -9.91 12.58 6.19
C LEU A 124 -10.33 13.95 6.75
N ALA A 125 -10.81 14.87 5.91
CA ALA A 125 -11.31 16.16 6.35
C ALA A 125 -12.52 16.02 7.27
N TYR A 126 -13.50 15.20 6.93
CA TYR A 126 -14.66 14.89 7.77
C TYR A 126 -14.25 14.30 9.12
N TYR A 127 -13.28 13.36 9.11
CA TYR A 127 -12.80 12.75 10.35
C TYR A 127 -12.12 13.78 11.28
N TRP A 128 -11.34 14.71 10.73
CA TRP A 128 -10.77 15.82 11.50
C TRP A 128 -11.83 16.78 12.02
N ASP A 129 -12.93 16.93 11.31
CA ASP A 129 -14.09 17.74 11.71
C ASP A 129 -15.08 16.99 12.64
N ARG A 130 -14.73 15.80 13.11
CA ARG A 130 -15.58 14.94 13.96
C ARG A 130 -16.86 14.40 13.30
N ARG A 131 -16.94 14.43 12.00
CA ARG A 131 -18.01 13.87 11.18
C ARG A 131 -17.68 12.44 10.77
N GLU A 132 -17.72 11.52 11.73
CA GLU A 132 -17.18 10.15 11.55
C GLU A 132 -17.99 9.32 10.55
N ASP A 133 -19.32 9.45 10.54
CA ASP A 133 -20.19 8.74 9.60
C ASP A 133 -19.95 9.20 8.15
N ASP A 134 -19.79 10.52 7.94
CA ASP A 134 -19.43 11.09 6.64
C ASP A 134 -18.05 10.62 6.19
N ALA A 135 -17.09 10.54 7.11
CA ALA A 135 -15.76 10.02 6.84
C ALA A 135 -15.79 8.56 6.37
N LEU A 136 -16.53 7.70 7.08
CA LEU A 136 -16.71 6.30 6.71
C LEU A 136 -17.39 6.15 5.33
N ALA A 137 -18.42 6.97 5.04
CA ALA A 137 -19.09 6.98 3.74
C ALA A 137 -18.13 7.39 2.61
N ALA A 138 -17.29 8.43 2.84
CA ALA A 138 -16.31 8.88 1.87
C ALA A 138 -15.22 7.84 1.62
N TRP A 139 -14.70 7.15 2.67
CA TRP A 139 -13.71 6.09 2.50
C TRP A 139 -14.28 4.85 1.80
N ARG A 140 -15.55 4.46 2.06
CA ARG A 140 -16.22 3.40 1.28
C ARG A 140 -16.30 3.79 -0.20
N ARG A 141 -16.65 5.05 -0.50
CA ARG A 141 -16.64 5.56 -1.87
C ARG A 141 -15.27 5.48 -2.51
N ALA A 142 -14.21 5.90 -1.81
CA ALA A 142 -12.83 5.81 -2.32
C ALA A 142 -12.43 4.36 -2.65
N ALA A 143 -12.75 3.41 -1.77
CA ALA A 143 -12.44 2.00 -1.96
C ALA A 143 -13.20 1.39 -3.15
N GLN A 144 -14.45 1.82 -3.40
CA GLN A 144 -15.33 1.22 -4.42
C GLN A 144 -15.17 1.83 -5.81
N GLN A 145 -14.97 3.16 -5.90
CA GLN A 145 -14.99 3.86 -7.20
C GLN A 145 -13.74 3.66 -8.04
N GLN A 146 -12.58 3.60 -7.41
CA GLN A 146 -11.30 3.32 -8.09
C GLN A 146 -10.49 2.31 -7.27
N PRO A 147 -10.92 1.06 -7.18
CA PRO A 147 -10.32 0.06 -6.29
C PRO A 147 -8.88 -0.30 -6.66
N ASP A 148 -8.45 -0.03 -7.89
CA ASP A 148 -7.09 -0.26 -8.38
C ASP A 148 -6.20 0.99 -8.22
N THR A 149 -6.24 1.62 -7.05
CA THR A 149 -5.44 2.82 -6.74
C THR A 149 -4.88 2.77 -5.31
N PRO A 150 -3.74 3.46 -5.08
CA PRO A 150 -3.21 3.61 -3.73
C PRO A 150 -4.18 4.29 -2.75
N TYR A 151 -5.06 5.12 -3.27
CA TYR A 151 -6.09 5.83 -2.48
C TYR A 151 -7.16 4.87 -1.95
N ALA A 152 -7.59 3.91 -2.77
CA ALA A 152 -8.52 2.86 -2.36
C ALA A 152 -7.90 1.94 -1.29
N VAL A 153 -6.64 1.55 -1.47
CA VAL A 153 -5.89 0.78 -0.46
C VAL A 153 -5.82 1.54 0.86
N ARG A 154 -5.52 2.84 0.81
CA ARG A 154 -5.47 3.69 2.00
C ARG A 154 -6.83 3.87 2.66
N ALA A 155 -7.89 4.02 1.89
CA ALA A 155 -9.26 4.04 2.42
C ALA A 155 -9.60 2.72 3.14
N GLY A 156 -9.19 1.59 2.57
CA GLY A 156 -9.30 0.27 3.20
C GLY A 156 -8.58 0.17 4.55
N ASP A 157 -7.46 0.88 4.74
CA ASP A 157 -6.77 0.95 6.03
C ASP A 157 -7.64 1.58 7.12
N PHE A 158 -8.37 2.65 6.78
CA PHE A 158 -9.29 3.32 7.73
C PHE A 158 -10.57 2.53 7.96
N LEU A 159 -11.06 1.80 6.97
CA LEU A 159 -12.26 0.95 7.11
C LEU A 159 -11.97 -0.32 7.91
N HIS A 160 -10.73 -0.80 7.91
CA HIS A 160 -10.32 -2.05 8.57
C HIS A 160 -9.08 -1.84 9.45
N PRO A 161 -9.18 -1.00 10.49
CA PRO A 161 -8.03 -0.62 11.34
C PRO A 161 -7.45 -1.77 12.17
N GLN A 162 -8.15 -2.91 12.26
CA GLN A 162 -7.68 -4.12 12.93
C GLN A 162 -6.58 -4.86 12.16
N TYR A 163 -6.35 -4.52 10.89
CA TYR A 163 -5.29 -5.10 10.07
C TYR A 163 -4.11 -4.14 9.90
N ALA A 164 -2.95 -4.69 9.57
CA ALA A 164 -1.78 -3.87 9.24
C ALA A 164 -2.07 -2.93 8.05
N PRO A 165 -1.49 -1.71 8.02
CA PRO A 165 -1.66 -0.78 6.91
C PRO A 165 -1.14 -1.35 5.58
N GLY A 166 -1.80 -0.98 4.48
CA GLY A 166 -1.50 -1.48 3.15
C GLY A 166 -1.99 -2.91 2.92
N LEU A 167 -1.45 -3.54 1.90
CA LEU A 167 -1.74 -4.92 1.53
C LEU A 167 -0.45 -5.75 1.58
N PRO A 168 -0.51 -7.05 1.90
CA PRO A 168 0.65 -7.93 1.81
C PRO A 168 1.13 -7.97 0.36
N ARG A 169 2.44 -7.89 0.17
CA ARG A 169 3.05 -7.91 -1.16
C ARG A 169 3.65 -9.28 -1.44
N PHE A 170 3.47 -9.73 -2.66
CA PHE A 170 4.22 -10.89 -3.12
C PHE A 170 5.68 -10.50 -3.37
N VAL A 171 6.60 -11.34 -2.92
CA VAL A 171 8.04 -11.21 -3.12
C VAL A 171 8.50 -12.41 -3.94
N PRO A 172 8.94 -12.22 -5.20
CA PRO A 172 9.45 -13.32 -6.00
C PRO A 172 10.70 -13.96 -5.37
N SER A 173 10.86 -15.28 -5.53
CA SER A 173 12.11 -15.97 -5.16
C SER A 173 13.26 -15.67 -6.12
N PHE A 174 12.98 -15.01 -7.25
CA PHE A 174 13.90 -14.65 -8.32
C PHE A 174 13.91 -13.14 -8.58
N GLN A 175 14.91 -12.67 -9.30
CA GLN A 175 15.09 -11.25 -9.61
C GLN A 175 14.77 -10.94 -11.08
N PRO A 176 14.38 -9.70 -11.41
CA PRO A 176 14.27 -9.26 -12.79
C PRO A 176 15.61 -9.42 -13.53
N PRO A 177 15.60 -9.68 -14.85
CA PRO A 177 16.80 -9.71 -15.67
C PRO A 177 17.65 -8.45 -15.50
N LEU A 178 18.99 -8.58 -15.59
CA LEU A 178 19.92 -7.46 -15.40
C LEU A 178 19.59 -6.27 -16.31
N ARG A 179 19.21 -6.54 -17.58
CA ARG A 179 18.81 -5.51 -18.55
C ARG A 179 17.67 -4.60 -18.05
N ILE A 180 16.80 -5.12 -17.19
CA ILE A 180 15.71 -4.33 -16.59
C ILE A 180 16.18 -3.65 -15.31
N ARG A 181 16.93 -4.36 -14.45
CA ARG A 181 17.37 -3.81 -13.15
C ARG A 181 18.24 -2.57 -13.25
N VAL A 182 18.94 -2.38 -14.38
CA VAL A 182 19.79 -1.20 -14.60
C VAL A 182 19.05 0.01 -15.14
N LEU A 183 17.80 -0.14 -15.57
CA LEU A 183 16.99 0.97 -16.08
C LEU A 183 16.52 1.91 -14.95
N PRO A 184 16.24 3.19 -15.25
CA PRO A 184 15.51 4.08 -14.36
C PRO A 184 14.09 3.51 -14.04
N GLY A 185 13.55 3.83 -12.86
CA GLY A 185 12.29 3.25 -12.36
C GLY A 185 11.12 3.23 -13.36
N PRO A 186 10.75 4.36 -13.99
CA PRO A 186 9.67 4.39 -14.99
C PRO A 186 9.92 3.47 -16.19
N GLN A 187 11.19 3.39 -16.64
CA GLN A 187 11.59 2.51 -17.75
C GLN A 187 11.58 1.03 -17.33
N GLN A 188 11.88 0.72 -16.06
CA GLN A 188 11.75 -0.64 -15.53
C GLN A 188 10.31 -1.12 -15.62
N VAL A 189 9.35 -0.32 -15.17
CA VAL A 189 7.92 -0.66 -15.24
C VAL A 189 7.47 -0.88 -16.68
N ALA A 190 7.88 -0.02 -17.61
CA ALA A 190 7.57 -0.15 -19.03
C ALA A 190 8.16 -1.44 -19.64
N ALA A 191 9.40 -1.78 -19.32
CA ALA A 191 10.07 -3.00 -19.76
C ALA A 191 9.39 -4.25 -19.18
N LEU A 192 9.06 -4.26 -17.88
CA LEU A 192 8.34 -5.37 -17.25
C LEU A 192 6.95 -5.56 -17.87
N ARG A 193 6.26 -4.47 -18.21
CA ARG A 193 4.97 -4.51 -18.91
C ARG A 193 5.10 -5.15 -20.29
N ALA A 194 6.12 -4.75 -21.06
CA ALA A 194 6.37 -5.30 -22.39
C ALA A 194 6.71 -6.81 -22.32
N ASP A 195 7.58 -7.20 -21.40
CA ASP A 195 7.91 -8.60 -21.16
C ASP A 195 6.66 -9.42 -20.78
N ALA A 196 5.82 -8.91 -19.89
CA ALA A 196 4.61 -9.62 -19.44
C ALA A 196 3.54 -9.78 -20.53
N ALA A 197 3.52 -8.92 -21.56
CA ALA A 197 2.56 -9.00 -22.67
C ALA A 197 2.77 -10.26 -23.52
N HIS A 198 4.02 -10.67 -23.72
CA HIS A 198 4.42 -11.78 -24.59
C HIS A 198 5.10 -12.91 -23.82
N GLY A 199 5.31 -12.73 -22.53
CA GLY A 199 6.17 -13.57 -21.72
C GLY A 199 5.47 -14.70 -20.98
N ASP A 200 6.32 -15.44 -20.31
CA ASP A 200 5.99 -16.56 -19.45
C ASP A 200 5.37 -16.11 -18.08
N ALA A 201 5.20 -17.09 -17.21
CA ALA A 201 4.68 -16.86 -15.87
C ALA A 201 5.57 -15.91 -15.03
N HIS A 202 6.91 -16.04 -15.15
CA HIS A 202 7.84 -15.21 -14.38
C HIS A 202 7.79 -13.74 -14.81
N ALA A 203 7.67 -13.45 -16.11
CA ALA A 203 7.49 -12.08 -16.61
C ALA A 203 6.21 -11.44 -16.04
N LYS A 204 5.09 -12.19 -16.00
CA LYS A 204 3.83 -11.72 -15.40
C LYS A 204 3.95 -11.50 -13.90
N ILE A 205 4.65 -12.37 -13.18
CA ILE A 205 4.91 -12.20 -11.73
C ILE A 205 5.68 -10.91 -11.48
N LEU A 206 6.77 -10.67 -12.22
CA LEU A 206 7.58 -9.46 -12.06
C LEU A 206 6.79 -8.18 -12.34
N TYR A 207 5.98 -8.17 -13.40
CA TYR A 207 5.13 -7.02 -13.69
C TYR A 207 4.02 -6.85 -12.64
N GLY A 208 3.39 -7.94 -12.18
CA GLY A 208 2.43 -7.92 -11.08
C GLY A 208 3.04 -7.35 -9.79
N THR A 209 4.28 -7.71 -9.47
CA THR A 209 5.01 -7.16 -8.32
C THR A 209 5.26 -5.64 -8.47
N ALA A 210 5.62 -5.18 -9.66
CA ALA A 210 5.76 -3.74 -9.94
C ALA A 210 4.43 -3.00 -9.78
N LEU A 211 3.33 -3.58 -10.24
CA LEU A 211 1.98 -3.02 -10.06
C LEU A 211 1.58 -2.94 -8.58
N GLN A 212 1.92 -3.95 -7.76
CA GLN A 212 1.71 -3.87 -6.31
C GLN A 212 2.50 -2.71 -5.67
N GLN A 213 3.74 -2.48 -6.14
CA GLN A 213 4.57 -1.36 -5.65
C GLN A 213 3.95 0.00 -6.02
N LEU A 214 3.30 0.08 -7.18
CA LEU A 214 2.55 1.27 -7.62
C LEU A 214 1.16 1.40 -6.98
N GLY A 215 0.78 0.49 -6.07
CA GLY A 215 -0.53 0.49 -5.42
C GLY A 215 -1.69 0.14 -6.36
N ARG A 216 -1.44 -0.72 -7.36
CA ARG A 216 -2.39 -1.20 -8.35
C ARG A 216 -2.77 -2.67 -8.08
N PRO A 217 -3.49 -2.96 -6.96
CA PRO A 217 -3.70 -4.32 -6.49
C PRO A 217 -4.48 -5.19 -7.48
N LEU A 218 -5.54 -4.67 -8.10
CA LEU A 218 -6.34 -5.47 -9.04
C LEU A 218 -5.63 -5.73 -10.37
N SER A 219 -4.81 -4.76 -10.82
CA SER A 219 -3.95 -4.98 -11.99
C SER A 219 -2.88 -6.02 -11.69
N ALA A 220 -2.29 -5.99 -10.49
CA ALA A 220 -1.33 -7.00 -10.04
C ALA A 220 -1.96 -8.38 -9.94
N GLU A 221 -3.15 -8.49 -9.33
CA GLU A 221 -3.91 -9.74 -9.23
C GLU A 221 -4.13 -10.39 -10.60
N ARG A 222 -4.55 -9.61 -11.60
CA ARG A 222 -4.73 -10.13 -12.97
C ARG A 222 -3.44 -10.71 -13.56
N GLN A 223 -2.28 -10.08 -13.29
CA GLN A 223 -0.99 -10.62 -13.74
C GLN A 223 -0.65 -11.92 -13.01
N PHE A 224 -0.82 -11.97 -11.70
CA PHE A 224 -0.56 -13.17 -10.91
C PHE A 224 -1.48 -14.34 -11.27
N GLU A 225 -2.75 -14.09 -11.53
CA GLU A 225 -3.66 -15.11 -12.02
C GLU A 225 -3.27 -15.61 -13.43
N GLY A 226 -2.82 -14.69 -14.29
CA GLY A 226 -2.27 -15.04 -15.59
C GLY A 226 -1.04 -15.94 -15.46
N ALA A 227 -0.13 -15.62 -14.54
CA ALA A 227 1.04 -16.44 -14.25
C ALA A 227 0.65 -17.85 -13.75
N ALA A 228 -0.28 -17.94 -12.80
CA ALA A 228 -0.74 -19.23 -12.26
C ALA A 228 -1.45 -20.10 -13.29
N ARG A 229 -2.12 -19.50 -14.30
CA ARG A 229 -2.69 -20.27 -15.43
C ARG A 229 -1.62 -20.81 -16.38
N LEU A 230 -0.54 -20.03 -16.61
CA LEU A 230 0.56 -20.46 -17.50
C LEU A 230 1.44 -21.51 -16.84
N ALA A 231 1.64 -21.43 -15.53
CA ALA A 231 2.51 -22.32 -14.78
C ALA A 231 1.81 -22.84 -13.51
N PRO A 232 0.83 -23.75 -13.63
CA PRO A 232 0.03 -24.23 -12.50
C PRO A 232 0.84 -25.04 -11.47
N ASN A 233 2.01 -25.55 -11.84
CA ASN A 233 2.91 -26.32 -10.98
C ASN A 233 4.07 -25.47 -10.44
N ASP A 234 4.14 -24.18 -10.75
CA ASP A 234 5.12 -23.25 -10.20
C ASP A 234 4.62 -22.71 -8.85
N PRO A 235 5.34 -22.94 -7.74
CA PRO A 235 4.94 -22.44 -6.44
C PRO A 235 4.89 -20.92 -6.37
N ASP A 236 5.80 -20.17 -7.02
CA ASP A 236 5.77 -18.72 -7.03
C ASP A 236 4.52 -18.19 -7.73
N ALA A 237 4.13 -18.77 -8.87
CA ALA A 237 2.94 -18.37 -9.59
C ALA A 237 1.66 -18.62 -8.77
N ARG A 238 1.56 -19.77 -8.11
CA ARG A 238 0.42 -20.12 -7.26
C ARG A 238 0.32 -19.26 -6.02
N VAL A 239 1.46 -18.98 -5.38
CA VAL A 239 1.54 -18.11 -4.19
C VAL A 239 1.23 -16.66 -4.56
N ALA A 240 1.79 -16.16 -5.67
CA ALA A 240 1.50 -14.81 -6.15
C ALA A 240 -0.01 -14.59 -6.37
N ALA A 241 -0.69 -15.55 -7.03
CA ALA A 241 -2.13 -15.50 -7.23
C ALA A 241 -2.92 -15.56 -5.91
N ALA A 242 -2.45 -16.31 -4.91
CA ALA A 242 -3.09 -16.37 -3.60
C ALA A 242 -2.91 -15.06 -2.81
N VAL A 243 -1.69 -14.50 -2.79
CA VAL A 243 -1.37 -13.23 -2.11
C VAL A 243 -2.09 -12.05 -2.76
N GLY A 244 -2.15 -12.02 -4.10
CA GLY A 244 -2.87 -10.98 -4.86
C GLY A 244 -4.37 -10.89 -4.54
N ARG A 245 -4.94 -11.98 -4.02
CA ARG A 245 -6.35 -12.07 -3.59
C ARG A 245 -6.62 -11.57 -2.17
N PHE A 246 -5.61 -11.05 -1.48
CA PHE A 246 -5.83 -10.57 -0.12
C PHE A 246 -6.67 -9.29 -0.12
N ASP A 247 -7.80 -9.38 0.55
CA ASP A 247 -8.70 -8.27 0.83
C ASP A 247 -8.96 -8.22 2.34
N LYS A 248 -8.86 -7.03 2.93
CA LYS A 248 -9.12 -6.79 4.36
C LYS A 248 -10.58 -7.06 4.74
N ALA A 249 -11.51 -6.90 3.81
CA ALA A 249 -12.91 -7.23 4.02
C ALA A 249 -13.15 -8.75 4.01
N SER A 250 -12.30 -9.52 3.32
CA SER A 250 -12.47 -10.96 3.12
C SER A 250 -11.12 -11.71 3.10
N PRO A 251 -10.29 -11.62 4.15
CA PRO A 251 -8.94 -12.22 4.15
C PRO A 251 -8.96 -13.74 4.01
N ALA A 252 -10.06 -14.39 4.41
CA ALA A 252 -10.25 -15.84 4.28
C ALA A 252 -10.06 -16.34 2.84
N VAL A 253 -10.35 -15.54 1.83
CA VAL A 253 -10.17 -15.91 0.41
C VAL A 253 -8.70 -16.19 0.09
N ALA A 254 -7.80 -15.30 0.52
CA ALA A 254 -6.36 -15.50 0.31
C ALA A 254 -5.83 -16.68 1.12
N PHE A 255 -6.23 -16.82 2.37
CA PHE A 255 -5.85 -17.96 3.21
C PHE A 255 -6.35 -19.29 2.66
N GLY A 256 -7.59 -19.35 2.16
CA GLY A 256 -8.16 -20.53 1.52
C GLY A 256 -7.40 -20.98 0.26
N LYS A 257 -6.74 -20.05 -0.43
CA LYS A 257 -5.90 -20.36 -1.59
C LYS A 257 -4.46 -20.70 -1.19
N LEU A 258 -3.87 -19.98 -0.24
CA LEU A 258 -2.48 -20.15 0.15
C LEU A 258 -2.27 -21.36 1.10
N GLY A 259 -3.17 -21.56 2.06
CA GLY A 259 -3.05 -22.63 3.04
C GLY A 259 -2.84 -24.03 2.44
N PRO A 260 -3.66 -24.47 1.48
CA PRO A 260 -3.48 -25.78 0.81
C PRO A 260 -2.13 -25.94 0.11
N LEU A 261 -1.49 -24.87 -0.33
CA LEU A 261 -0.19 -24.93 -1.02
C LEU A 261 0.91 -25.48 -0.10
N THR A 262 0.76 -25.39 1.23
CA THR A 262 1.70 -26.00 2.18
C THR A 262 1.79 -27.53 2.07
N ARG A 263 0.76 -28.18 1.52
CA ARG A 263 0.72 -29.62 1.25
C ARG A 263 1.12 -29.93 -0.19
N VAL A 264 0.77 -29.06 -1.13
CA VAL A 264 1.10 -29.24 -2.55
C VAL A 264 2.59 -29.00 -2.79
N PHE A 265 3.16 -28.02 -2.10
CA PHE A 265 4.57 -27.63 -2.20
C PHE A 265 5.21 -27.58 -0.80
N PRO A 266 5.40 -28.72 -0.13
CA PRO A 266 5.82 -28.76 1.27
C PRO A 266 7.20 -28.11 1.52
N ASN A 267 8.10 -28.17 0.53
CA ASN A 267 9.48 -27.66 0.60
C ASN A 267 9.65 -26.31 -0.15
N ALA A 268 8.57 -25.66 -0.56
CA ALA A 268 8.67 -24.37 -1.24
C ALA A 268 8.71 -23.23 -0.22
N GLN A 269 9.87 -22.64 -0.04
CA GLN A 269 10.13 -21.50 0.85
C GLN A 269 9.14 -20.35 0.63
N THR A 270 8.79 -20.06 -0.64
CA THR A 270 7.84 -19.00 -1.01
C THR A 270 6.48 -19.19 -0.35
N VAL A 271 6.01 -20.44 -0.18
CA VAL A 271 4.72 -20.73 0.47
C VAL A 271 4.76 -20.35 1.95
N ARG A 272 5.82 -20.77 2.67
CA ARG A 272 5.97 -20.50 4.10
C ARG A 272 6.16 -19.01 4.37
N PHE A 273 7.01 -18.37 3.58
CA PHE A 273 7.27 -16.94 3.70
C PHE A 273 5.98 -16.11 3.53
N HIS A 274 5.23 -16.35 2.46
CA HIS A 274 4.02 -15.57 2.20
C HIS A 274 2.85 -15.90 3.12
N LEU A 275 2.75 -17.15 3.59
CA LEU A 275 1.79 -17.47 4.65
C LEU A 275 2.12 -16.70 5.93
N GLY A 276 3.40 -16.60 6.28
CA GLY A 276 3.86 -15.73 7.37
C GLY A 276 3.47 -14.27 7.19
N LEU A 277 3.61 -13.73 5.97
CA LEU A 277 3.20 -12.36 5.67
C LEU A 277 1.68 -12.16 5.81
N LEU A 278 0.85 -13.03 5.25
CA LEU A 278 -0.62 -12.93 5.40
C LEU A 278 -1.04 -12.97 6.87
N LEU A 279 -0.42 -13.83 7.67
CA LEU A 279 -0.67 -13.93 9.10
C LEU A 279 -0.27 -12.63 9.83
N LEU A 280 0.84 -11.97 9.44
CA LEU A 280 1.23 -10.66 9.99
C LEU A 280 0.18 -9.58 9.70
N TRP A 281 -0.30 -9.50 8.45
CA TRP A 281 -1.35 -8.54 8.08
C TRP A 281 -2.67 -8.78 8.81
N SER A 282 -2.92 -10.01 9.24
CA SER A 282 -4.08 -10.41 10.04
C SER A 282 -3.83 -10.40 11.55
N ALA A 283 -2.75 -9.75 12.00
CA ALA A 283 -2.33 -9.64 13.41
C ALA A 283 -2.11 -11.00 14.13
N GLN A 284 -1.94 -12.10 13.40
CA GLN A 284 -1.65 -13.42 13.94
C GLN A 284 -0.14 -13.62 14.09
N VAL A 285 0.47 -12.83 14.99
CA VAL A 285 1.93 -12.68 15.11
C VAL A 285 2.62 -13.99 15.50
N LYS A 286 2.03 -14.77 16.38
CA LYS A 286 2.62 -16.05 16.86
C LYS A 286 2.72 -17.08 15.73
N GLU A 287 1.67 -17.21 14.95
CA GLU A 287 1.60 -18.13 13.81
C GLU A 287 2.49 -17.63 12.66
N ALA A 288 2.51 -16.32 12.42
CA ALA A 288 3.39 -15.70 11.46
C ALA A 288 4.87 -15.99 11.75
N ARG A 289 5.28 -15.85 13.02
CA ARG A 289 6.66 -16.16 13.45
C ARG A 289 7.04 -17.59 13.10
N LYS A 290 6.18 -18.58 13.37
CA LYS A 290 6.44 -19.99 13.05
C LYS A 290 6.68 -20.20 11.55
N GLN A 291 5.85 -19.58 10.70
CA GLN A 291 5.99 -19.72 9.25
C GLN A 291 7.26 -19.02 8.73
N LEU A 292 7.58 -17.84 9.23
CA LEU A 292 8.80 -17.12 8.86
C LEU A 292 10.08 -17.82 9.35
N GLU A 293 10.07 -18.43 10.54
CA GLU A 293 11.17 -19.25 11.03
C GLU A 293 11.38 -20.49 10.15
N GLN A 294 10.31 -21.12 9.69
CA GLN A 294 10.41 -22.25 8.77
C GLN A 294 10.97 -21.78 7.41
N ALA A 295 10.45 -20.71 6.83
CA ALA A 295 10.99 -20.14 5.58
C ALA A 295 12.50 -19.82 5.70
N ARG A 296 12.93 -19.25 6.83
CA ARG A 296 14.35 -18.97 7.06
C ARG A 296 15.19 -20.24 7.12
N ARG A 297 14.69 -21.32 7.75
CA ARG A 297 15.41 -22.60 7.88
C ARG A 297 15.54 -23.35 6.56
N GLU A 298 14.58 -23.22 5.65
CA GLU A 298 14.59 -23.89 4.34
C GLU A 298 15.77 -23.43 3.46
N ASP A 299 16.00 -22.13 3.39
CA ASP A 299 17.20 -21.54 2.74
C ASP A 299 17.47 -20.16 3.33
N PRO A 300 18.39 -20.04 4.33
CA PRO A 300 18.67 -18.76 5.00
C PRO A 300 19.39 -17.74 4.12
N ASP A 301 20.10 -18.19 3.08
CA ASP A 301 20.91 -17.33 2.21
C ASP A 301 20.14 -16.79 1.01
N SER A 302 19.01 -17.38 0.71
CA SER A 302 18.09 -16.91 -0.34
C SER A 302 17.58 -15.50 -0.07
N LEU A 303 16.96 -14.90 -1.10
CA LEU A 303 16.28 -13.62 -0.96
C LEU A 303 15.16 -13.69 0.11
N LEU A 304 14.33 -14.72 0.07
CA LEU A 304 13.22 -14.90 1.00
C LEU A 304 13.68 -15.24 2.42
N GLY A 305 14.76 -16.03 2.57
CA GLY A 305 15.38 -16.33 3.88
C GLY A 305 15.93 -15.09 4.57
N LYS A 306 16.63 -14.23 3.82
CA LYS A 306 17.12 -12.95 4.31
C LYS A 306 15.97 -12.01 4.71
N GLN A 307 14.90 -11.96 3.92
CA GLN A 307 13.71 -11.19 4.29
C GLN A 307 12.98 -11.76 5.49
N ALA A 308 12.82 -13.08 5.60
CA ALA A 308 12.25 -13.72 6.77
C ALA A 308 13.03 -13.34 8.04
N THR A 309 14.37 -13.34 7.97
CA THR A 309 15.23 -12.89 9.06
C THR A 309 14.96 -11.44 9.47
N GLN A 310 14.76 -10.54 8.51
CA GLN A 310 14.44 -9.12 8.79
C GLN A 310 13.09 -8.97 9.48
N TYR A 311 12.06 -9.68 9.03
CA TYR A 311 10.75 -9.68 9.68
C TYR A 311 10.81 -10.25 11.10
N LEU A 312 11.51 -11.36 11.30
CA LEU A 312 11.70 -11.98 12.63
C LEU A 312 12.44 -11.04 13.60
N ALA A 313 13.47 -10.34 13.13
CA ALA A 313 14.19 -9.35 13.92
C ALA A 313 13.29 -8.14 14.29
N ALA A 314 12.44 -7.68 13.36
CA ALA A 314 11.48 -6.62 13.65
C ALA A 314 10.45 -7.05 14.70
N LEU A 315 9.92 -8.27 14.60
CA LEU A 315 8.99 -8.84 15.57
C LEU A 315 9.64 -9.04 16.96
N GLY A 316 10.93 -9.35 17.02
CA GLY A 316 11.67 -9.42 18.28
C GLY A 316 11.72 -8.10 19.02
N ARG A 317 11.94 -6.99 18.30
CA ARG A 317 12.00 -5.65 18.90
C ARG A 317 10.66 -5.14 19.44
N ILE A 318 9.55 -5.55 18.84
CA ILE A 318 8.19 -5.15 19.29
C ILE A 318 7.76 -5.92 20.54
N GLY A 319 8.26 -7.15 20.72
CA GLY A 319 7.88 -8.01 21.86
C GLY A 319 8.69 -7.76 23.14
N THR A 320 9.64 -6.81 23.15
CA THR A 320 10.51 -6.47 24.28
C THR A 320 10.25 -5.07 24.87
N GLY A 321 9.17 -4.38 24.41
CA GLY A 321 8.78 -3.05 24.87
C GLY A 321 7.51 -3.06 25.73
#